data_ebf353f729334ee81b6bcdd417e26202
#
_entry.id   ebf353f729334ee81b6bcdd417e26202
#
_cell.length_a   1.000
_cell.length_b   1.000
_cell.length_c   1.000
_cell.angle_alpha   90.00
_cell.angle_beta   90.00
_cell.angle_gamma   90.00
#
_symmetry.space_group_name_H-M   'P 1'
#
loop_
_entity.id
_entity.type
_entity.pdbx_description
1 polymer ?
#
loop_
_entity_poly.entity_id
_entity_poly.type
_entity_poly.pdbx_seq_one_letter_code
_entity_poly.pdbx_strand_id
1 'polypeptide(L)'
;IALIEIIEINFEKGLNIITGDSGSGKSLILDSLNVLFGGTNIPLKHLIRPGKDHCLIEAKFSSSFQINNWLLTNGFKSNSVINIKRMSYRKNNKVLSKYSLNNLSINKKILEEIGELLIDFAGQSDTFIFDSQDKRRLIIDDLCSQEFRDNSVKIKNIWGESQILKGLMTEKIESSRKKEESNLVIQQMLKTLEEANLDSNEEILELELLENKLVNNLEINNSIQSS
;
A
#
# COMPACT_ATOMS: atom_id res chain seq x y z
N ILE A 1 -11.02 5.60 28.46
CA ILE A 1 -10.93 4.24 27.88
C ILE A 1 -11.42 3.24 28.90
N ALA A 2 -12.32 2.35 28.51
CA ALA A 2 -12.80 1.25 29.36
C ALA A 2 -13.13 1.70 30.79
N LEU A 3 -12.33 1.33 31.79
CA LEU A 3 -12.52 1.70 33.19
C LEU A 3 -12.03 3.10 33.54
N ILE A 4 -11.09 3.65 32.77
CA ILE A 4 -10.48 4.94 33.04
C ILE A 4 -11.37 6.07 32.50
N GLU A 5 -11.80 6.98 33.36
CA GLU A 5 -12.59 8.13 32.93
C GLU A 5 -11.70 9.26 32.39
N ILE A 6 -10.77 9.73 33.21
CA ILE A 6 -9.77 10.72 32.83
C ILE A 6 -8.47 10.34 33.53
N ILE A 7 -7.37 10.41 32.82
CA ILE A 7 -6.02 10.24 33.35
C ILE A 7 -5.08 11.14 32.56
N GLU A 8 -4.18 11.80 33.26
CA GLU A 8 -3.05 12.52 32.66
C GLU A 8 -1.77 12.00 33.31
N ILE A 9 -0.81 11.63 32.45
CA ILE A 9 0.47 11.07 32.89
C ILE A 9 1.58 11.86 32.23
N ASN A 10 2.47 12.40 33.07
CA ASN A 10 3.70 13.02 32.60
C ASN A 10 4.85 12.03 32.79
N PHE A 11 5.52 11.69 31.72
CA PHE A 11 6.70 10.83 31.73
C PHE A 11 7.96 11.68 31.89
N GLU A 12 8.83 11.28 32.81
CA GLU A 12 10.14 11.87 32.98
C GLU A 12 11.19 11.21 32.07
N LYS A 13 12.33 11.88 31.91
CA LYS A 13 13.47 11.28 31.19
C LYS A 13 14.02 10.08 31.96
N GLY A 14 14.36 9.00 31.23
CA GLY A 14 14.90 7.78 31.81
C GLY A 14 13.82 6.73 32.09
N LEU A 15 14.00 5.93 33.15
CA LEU A 15 13.11 4.83 33.48
C LEU A 15 11.86 5.33 34.24
N ASN A 16 10.69 5.04 33.69
CA ASN A 16 9.39 5.27 34.33
C ASN A 16 8.77 3.92 34.69
N ILE A 17 8.38 3.73 35.94
CA ILE A 17 7.80 2.48 36.44
C ILE A 17 6.36 2.70 36.86
N ILE A 18 5.44 1.93 36.30
CA ILE A 18 4.01 1.95 36.65
C ILE A 18 3.72 0.71 37.52
N THR A 19 3.41 0.95 38.79
CA THR A 19 3.09 -0.08 39.77
C THR A 19 1.64 -0.02 40.21
N GLY A 20 1.10 -1.10 40.76
CA GLY A 20 -0.26 -1.19 41.27
C GLY A 20 -0.78 -2.63 41.27
N ASP A 21 -1.92 -2.83 41.89
CA ASP A 21 -2.56 -4.17 42.00
C ASP A 21 -3.06 -4.70 40.66
N SER A 22 -3.36 -6.00 40.62
CA SER A 22 -3.98 -6.62 39.45
C SER A 22 -5.35 -5.96 39.17
N GLY A 23 -5.62 -5.61 37.91
CA GLY A 23 -6.87 -4.95 37.53
C GLY A 23 -6.89 -3.42 37.74
N SER A 24 -5.84 -2.79 38.28
CA SER A 24 -5.78 -1.34 38.52
C SER A 24 -5.70 -0.47 37.24
N GLY A 25 -5.57 -1.11 36.07
CA GLY A 25 -5.54 -0.39 34.78
C GLY A 25 -4.14 -0.10 34.21
N LYS A 26 -3.06 -0.66 34.78
CA LYS A 26 -1.68 -0.49 34.29
C LYS A 26 -1.56 -0.86 32.81
N SER A 27 -2.03 -2.03 32.43
CA SER A 27 -2.01 -2.49 31.03
C SER A 27 -2.85 -1.58 30.10
N LEU A 28 -3.95 -1.02 30.60
CA LEU A 28 -4.78 -0.10 29.82
C LEU A 28 -4.02 1.19 29.40
N ILE A 29 -3.03 1.62 30.18
CA ILE A 29 -2.21 2.79 29.84
C ILE A 29 -1.33 2.46 28.63
N LEU A 30 -0.62 1.33 28.66
CA LEU A 30 0.20 0.86 27.55
C LEU A 30 -0.65 0.54 26.31
N ASP A 31 -1.78 -0.16 26.51
CA ASP A 31 -2.73 -0.45 25.44
C ASP A 31 -3.31 0.82 24.83
N SER A 32 -3.51 1.89 25.63
CA SER A 32 -3.96 3.18 25.13
C SER A 32 -2.95 3.82 24.19
N LEU A 33 -1.67 3.74 24.51
CA LEU A 33 -0.61 4.21 23.62
C LEU A 33 -0.54 3.39 22.32
N ASN A 34 -0.63 2.07 22.45
CA ASN A 34 -0.68 1.19 21.27
C ASN A 34 -1.89 1.53 20.38
N VAL A 35 -3.07 1.66 20.98
CA VAL A 35 -4.29 2.05 20.28
C VAL A 35 -4.17 3.43 19.64
N LEU A 36 -3.51 4.40 20.29
CA LEU A 36 -3.28 5.73 19.73
C LEU A 36 -2.64 5.65 18.35
N PHE A 37 -1.68 4.75 18.15
CA PHE A 37 -0.96 4.55 16.89
C PHE A 37 -1.56 3.49 15.96
N GLY A 38 -2.80 3.12 16.16
CA GLY A 38 -3.54 2.24 15.24
C GLY A 38 -3.54 0.76 15.64
N GLY A 39 -2.92 0.41 16.75
CA GLY A 39 -2.94 -0.95 17.31
C GLY A 39 -4.35 -1.45 17.61
N THR A 40 -4.51 -2.77 17.65
CA THR A 40 -5.81 -3.48 17.79
C THR A 40 -5.95 -4.26 19.08
N ASN A 41 -5.04 -4.08 20.04
CA ASN A 41 -5.02 -4.81 21.32
C ASN A 41 -6.34 -4.65 22.10
N ILE A 42 -6.99 -3.50 21.98
CA ILE A 42 -8.33 -3.29 22.52
C ILE A 42 -9.34 -3.28 21.37
N PRO A 43 -10.36 -4.15 21.38
CA PRO A 43 -11.44 -4.08 20.41
C PRO A 43 -12.11 -2.71 20.42
N LEU A 44 -12.37 -2.13 19.26
CA LEU A 44 -12.94 -0.78 19.12
C LEU A 44 -14.20 -0.55 19.95
N LYS A 45 -15.04 -1.59 20.10
CA LYS A 45 -16.27 -1.53 20.91
C LYS A 45 -16.01 -1.29 22.41
N HIS A 46 -14.82 -1.65 22.90
CA HIS A 46 -14.41 -1.49 24.30
C HIS A 46 -13.60 -0.22 24.57
N LEU A 47 -13.19 0.52 23.52
CA LEU A 47 -12.49 1.79 23.69
C LEU A 47 -13.35 2.85 24.37
N ILE A 48 -14.64 2.89 24.02
CA ILE A 48 -15.57 3.87 24.54
C ILE A 48 -16.21 3.30 25.81
N ARG A 49 -16.05 4.01 26.93
CA ARG A 49 -16.65 3.63 28.21
C ARG A 49 -18.16 3.49 28.10
N PRO A 50 -18.80 2.51 28.75
CA PRO A 50 -20.25 2.43 28.83
C PRO A 50 -20.88 3.74 29.33
N GLY A 51 -21.90 4.21 28.66
CA GLY A 51 -22.57 5.48 28.96
C GLY A 51 -21.89 6.75 28.43
N LYS A 52 -20.79 6.62 27.67
CA LYS A 52 -20.15 7.75 26.96
C LYS A 52 -20.24 7.54 25.45
N ASP A 53 -20.26 8.64 24.69
CA ASP A 53 -20.39 8.64 23.24
C ASP A 53 -19.04 8.67 22.52
N HIS A 54 -17.99 9.07 23.21
CA HIS A 54 -16.66 9.19 22.63
C HIS A 54 -15.54 8.85 23.64
N CYS A 55 -14.37 8.61 23.08
CA CYS A 55 -13.11 8.42 23.80
C CYS A 55 -12.04 9.24 23.09
N LEU A 56 -11.25 9.99 23.85
CA LEU A 56 -10.10 10.75 23.38
C LEU A 56 -8.83 10.17 23.99
N ILE A 57 -7.85 9.89 23.15
CA ILE A 57 -6.47 9.60 23.54
C ILE A 57 -5.60 10.67 22.92
N GLU A 58 -4.78 11.31 23.74
CA GLU A 58 -3.84 12.34 23.29
C GLU A 58 -2.49 12.07 23.89
N ALA A 59 -1.43 12.21 23.09
CA ALA A 59 -0.05 12.15 23.56
C ALA A 59 0.79 13.23 22.91
N LYS A 60 1.73 13.76 23.71
CA LYS A 60 2.70 14.76 23.27
C LYS A 60 4.10 14.19 23.37
N PHE A 61 4.87 14.34 22.31
CA PHE A 61 6.24 13.84 22.18
C PHE A 61 7.19 14.99 21.88
N SER A 62 8.40 14.91 22.41
CA SER A 62 9.49 15.79 21.98
C SER A 62 9.92 15.42 20.58
N SER A 63 10.12 16.40 19.71
CA SER A 63 10.57 16.16 18.36
C SER A 63 12.08 15.90 18.31
N SER A 64 12.50 15.01 17.41
CA SER A 64 13.90 14.79 17.03
C SER A 64 14.17 15.32 15.63
N PHE A 65 15.45 15.33 15.23
CA PHE A 65 15.84 15.68 13.85
C PHE A 65 15.17 14.76 12.82
N GLN A 66 15.13 13.45 13.07
CA GLN A 66 14.50 12.47 12.18
C GLN A 66 13.00 12.73 12.02
N ILE A 67 12.29 13.00 13.12
CA ILE A 67 10.87 13.30 13.12
C ILE A 67 10.59 14.59 12.35
N ASN A 68 11.39 15.65 12.56
CA ASN A 68 11.21 16.92 11.87
C ASN A 68 11.47 16.76 10.35
N ASN A 69 12.45 15.98 9.96
CA ASN A 69 12.70 15.68 8.55
C ASN A 69 11.53 14.91 7.92
N TRP A 70 11.01 13.90 8.60
CA TRP A 70 9.82 13.18 8.17
C TRP A 70 8.60 14.09 8.03
N LEU A 71 8.36 14.99 9.01
CA LEU A 71 7.27 15.97 8.95
C LEU A 71 7.37 16.84 7.69
N LEU A 72 8.54 17.40 7.41
CA LEU A 72 8.77 18.26 6.24
C LEU A 72 8.57 17.49 4.93
N THR A 73 9.07 16.27 4.84
CA THR A 73 8.92 15.42 3.66
C THR A 73 7.46 15.07 3.38
N ASN A 74 6.65 14.93 4.43
CA ASN A 74 5.21 14.62 4.31
C ASN A 74 4.31 15.88 4.29
N GLY A 75 4.89 17.09 4.13
CA GLY A 75 4.15 18.34 3.98
C GLY A 75 3.62 18.93 5.30
N PHE A 76 4.13 18.48 6.44
CA PHE A 76 3.82 19.05 7.76
C PHE A 76 4.86 20.09 8.17
N LYS A 77 4.46 21.01 9.07
CA LYS A 77 5.39 21.96 9.66
C LYS A 77 6.24 21.29 10.73
N SER A 78 7.54 21.64 10.77
CA SER A 78 8.44 21.27 11.86
C SER A 78 8.00 21.92 13.16
N ASN A 79 8.01 21.16 14.24
CA ASN A 79 7.62 21.59 15.58
C ASN A 79 8.54 20.95 16.62
N SER A 80 8.77 21.64 17.74
CA SER A 80 9.52 21.10 18.89
C SER A 80 8.74 20.04 19.66
N VAL A 81 7.41 20.08 19.59
CA VAL A 81 6.49 19.13 20.23
C VAL A 81 5.54 18.58 19.19
N ILE A 82 5.40 17.29 19.19
CA ILE A 82 4.47 16.56 18.34
C ILE A 82 3.25 16.17 19.19
N ASN A 83 2.09 16.63 18.76
CA ASN A 83 0.83 16.30 19.42
C ASN A 83 0.01 15.36 18.54
N ILE A 84 -0.26 14.17 19.05
CA ILE A 84 -1.06 13.15 18.36
C ILE A 84 -2.33 12.90 19.15
N LYS A 85 -3.47 12.91 18.44
CA LYS A 85 -4.78 12.65 19.04
C LYS A 85 -5.53 11.61 18.23
N ARG A 86 -6.19 10.72 18.94
CA ARG A 86 -7.20 9.82 18.40
C ARG A 86 -8.51 10.03 19.11
N MET A 87 -9.53 10.42 18.39
CA MET A 87 -10.91 10.52 18.87
C MET A 87 -11.71 9.36 18.28
N SER A 88 -12.22 8.49 19.14
CA SER A 88 -13.13 7.40 18.75
C SER A 88 -14.55 7.72 19.22
N TYR A 89 -15.56 7.56 18.37
CA TYR A 89 -16.96 7.90 18.64
C TYR A 89 -17.90 6.90 18.02
N ARG A 90 -19.12 6.77 18.61
CA ARG A 90 -20.18 5.89 18.10
C ARG A 90 -21.00 6.61 17.05
N LYS A 91 -21.22 5.96 15.90
CA LYS A 91 -22.15 6.40 14.85
C LYS A 91 -22.80 5.17 14.23
N ASN A 92 -24.14 5.13 14.21
CA ASN A 92 -24.91 4.03 13.60
C ASN A 92 -24.44 2.64 14.07
N ASN A 93 -24.30 2.44 15.36
CA ASN A 93 -23.82 1.19 15.99
C ASN A 93 -22.37 0.77 15.63
N LYS A 94 -21.61 1.62 14.93
CA LYS A 94 -20.21 1.41 14.61
C LYS A 94 -19.35 2.41 15.36
N VAL A 95 -18.14 1.99 15.73
CA VAL A 95 -17.13 2.90 16.30
C VAL A 95 -16.23 3.38 15.18
N LEU A 96 -16.17 4.68 15.01
CA LEU A 96 -15.30 5.36 14.04
C LEU A 96 -14.20 6.07 14.80
N SER A 97 -13.04 6.23 14.17
CA SER A 97 -11.91 6.98 14.73
C SER A 97 -11.47 8.09 13.80
N LYS A 98 -11.15 9.25 14.37
CA LYS A 98 -10.47 10.37 13.71
C LYS A 98 -9.09 10.53 14.32
N TYR A 99 -8.13 10.86 13.49
CA TYR A 99 -6.74 11.03 13.88
C TYR A 99 -6.29 12.44 13.55
N SER A 100 -5.49 13.05 14.41
CA SER A 100 -4.87 14.34 14.14
C SER A 100 -3.42 14.39 14.61
N LEU A 101 -2.61 15.08 13.84
CA LEU A 101 -1.20 15.39 14.11
C LEU A 101 -1.08 16.91 14.13
N ASN A 102 -0.65 17.46 15.28
CA ASN A 102 -0.56 18.91 15.48
C ASN A 102 -1.84 19.67 15.06
N ASN A 103 -3.02 19.12 15.42
CA ASN A 103 -4.36 19.59 15.06
C ASN A 103 -4.75 19.48 13.59
N LEU A 104 -3.90 18.92 12.72
CA LEU A 104 -4.25 18.61 11.33
C LEU A 104 -4.82 17.19 11.26
N SER A 105 -5.91 17.01 10.53
CA SER A 105 -6.50 15.68 10.32
C SER A 105 -5.59 14.84 9.45
N ILE A 106 -5.31 13.61 9.86
CA ILE A 106 -4.46 12.65 9.14
C ILE A 106 -5.21 11.33 8.92
N ASN A 107 -4.72 10.52 7.99
CA ASN A 107 -5.19 9.16 7.80
C ASN A 107 -4.45 8.17 8.72
N LYS A 108 -4.95 6.93 8.78
CA LYS A 108 -4.37 5.87 9.61
C LYS A 108 -2.93 5.52 9.20
N LYS A 109 -2.63 5.55 7.90
CA LYS A 109 -1.30 5.21 7.37
C LYS A 109 -0.23 6.20 7.86
N ILE A 110 -0.49 7.50 7.76
CA ILE A 110 0.39 8.55 8.28
C ILE A 110 0.59 8.41 9.80
N LEU A 111 -0.49 8.05 10.52
CA LEU A 111 -0.42 7.81 11.95
C LEU A 111 0.50 6.64 12.30
N GLU A 112 0.41 5.53 11.57
CA GLU A 112 1.25 4.35 11.78
C GLU A 112 2.72 4.65 11.47
N GLU A 113 2.99 5.34 10.36
CA GLU A 113 4.35 5.74 9.96
C GLU A 113 5.03 6.64 11.01
N ILE A 114 4.33 7.66 11.52
CA ILE A 114 4.90 8.52 12.57
C ILE A 114 5.01 7.78 13.90
N GLY A 115 4.09 6.85 14.17
CA GLY A 115 4.12 6.03 15.38
C GLY A 115 5.40 5.20 15.48
N GLU A 116 5.85 4.60 14.39
CA GLU A 116 7.10 3.83 14.32
C GLU A 116 8.36 4.69 14.61
N LEU A 117 8.29 6.01 14.39
CA LEU A 117 9.39 6.94 14.70
C LEU A 117 9.35 7.47 16.13
N LEU A 118 8.17 7.47 16.77
CA LEU A 118 7.96 8.10 18.08
C LEU A 118 8.08 7.12 19.23
N ILE A 119 7.65 5.87 19.06
CA ILE A 119 7.57 4.91 20.15
C ILE A 119 7.83 3.50 19.64
N ASP A 120 8.57 2.75 20.42
CA ASP A 120 8.79 1.34 20.23
C ASP A 120 8.11 0.55 21.34
N PHE A 121 7.26 -0.41 20.99
CA PHE A 121 6.52 -1.22 21.93
C PHE A 121 7.15 -2.62 22.04
N ALA A 122 7.48 -3.01 23.27
CA ALA A 122 7.89 -4.35 23.59
C ALA A 122 6.90 -4.98 24.60
N GLY A 123 5.89 -5.67 24.11
CA GLY A 123 4.86 -6.31 24.94
C GLY A 123 5.00 -7.83 25.01
N GLN A 124 4.25 -8.46 25.90
CA GLN A 124 4.21 -9.93 26.02
C GLN A 124 3.71 -10.66 24.77
N SER A 125 2.97 -9.94 23.89
CA SER A 125 2.41 -10.45 22.64
C SER A 125 3.04 -9.84 21.41
N ASP A 126 3.89 -8.83 21.57
CA ASP A 126 4.41 -8.03 20.48
C ASP A 126 5.84 -8.46 20.14
N THR A 127 5.93 -9.53 19.38
CA THR A 127 7.16 -9.90 18.65
C THR A 127 7.38 -9.01 17.42
N PHE A 128 6.64 -7.91 17.28
CA PHE A 128 6.59 -7.08 16.07
C PHE A 128 7.95 -6.57 15.59
N ILE A 129 8.89 -6.27 16.51
CA ILE A 129 10.24 -5.85 16.14
C ILE A 129 10.98 -6.99 15.42
N PHE A 130 10.69 -8.25 15.81
CA PHE A 130 11.37 -9.43 15.28
C PHE A 130 10.56 -10.17 14.20
N ASP A 131 9.31 -9.80 13.96
CA ASP A 131 8.44 -10.51 13.01
C ASP A 131 8.81 -10.27 11.55
N SER A 132 9.30 -9.09 11.20
CA SER A 132 9.75 -8.83 9.84
C SER A 132 11.26 -9.01 9.71
N GLN A 133 11.66 -9.69 8.64
CA GLN A 133 13.07 -9.92 8.31
C GLN A 133 13.81 -8.58 8.11
N ASP A 134 13.13 -7.59 7.56
CA ASP A 134 13.66 -6.24 7.32
C ASP A 134 13.91 -5.47 8.63
N LYS A 135 12.99 -5.56 9.60
CA LYS A 135 13.17 -4.89 10.92
C LYS A 135 14.33 -5.52 11.69
N ARG A 136 14.45 -6.86 11.70
CA ARG A 136 15.61 -7.54 12.32
C ARG A 136 16.94 -7.10 11.71
N ARG A 137 16.96 -6.97 10.38
CA ARG A 137 18.16 -6.50 9.67
C ARG A 137 18.51 -5.07 10.05
N LEU A 138 17.54 -4.16 10.10
CA LEU A 138 17.77 -2.76 10.48
C LEU A 138 18.37 -2.62 11.89
N ILE A 139 17.93 -3.42 12.86
CA ILE A 139 18.50 -3.44 14.22
C ILE A 139 19.98 -3.84 14.18
N ILE A 140 20.31 -4.86 13.38
CA ILE A 140 21.72 -5.28 13.22
C ILE A 140 22.53 -4.22 12.49
N ASP A 141 21.98 -3.64 11.44
CA ASP A 141 22.63 -2.59 10.65
C ASP A 141 22.89 -1.32 11.50
N ASP A 142 22.01 -1.00 12.45
CA ASP A 142 22.19 0.13 13.40
C ASP A 142 23.33 -0.09 14.40
N LEU A 143 23.69 -1.32 14.69
CA LEU A 143 24.85 -1.66 15.52
C LEU A 143 26.18 -1.60 14.73
N CYS A 144 26.11 -1.51 13.40
CA CYS A 144 27.27 -1.45 12.55
C CYS A 144 27.89 -0.04 12.42
N SER A 145 29.11 0.03 11.89
CA SER A 145 29.78 1.31 11.62
C SER A 145 29.01 2.16 10.60
N GLN A 146 29.25 3.49 10.61
CA GLN A 146 28.62 4.41 9.64
C GLN A 146 28.96 4.02 8.20
N GLU A 147 30.19 3.61 7.93
CA GLU A 147 30.61 3.14 6.60
C GLU A 147 29.80 1.94 6.11
N PHE A 148 29.49 1.00 6.99
CA PHE A 148 28.63 -0.14 6.66
C PHE A 148 27.21 0.31 6.29
N ARG A 149 26.62 1.23 7.06
CA ARG A 149 25.28 1.78 6.77
C ARG A 149 25.24 2.49 5.42
N ASP A 150 26.25 3.31 5.13
CA ASP A 150 26.34 4.03 3.85
C ASP A 150 26.48 3.06 2.65
N ASN A 151 27.26 2.00 2.81
CA ASN A 151 27.40 0.97 1.80
C ASN A 151 26.11 0.13 1.63
N SER A 152 25.39 -0.16 2.71
CA SER A 152 24.11 -0.85 2.66
C SER A 152 23.06 -0.04 1.86
N VAL A 153 23.00 1.27 2.06
CA VAL A 153 22.13 2.17 1.29
C VAL A 153 22.52 2.19 -0.19
N LYS A 154 23.82 2.27 -0.51
CA LYS A 154 24.30 2.22 -1.91
C LYS A 154 23.91 0.91 -2.60
N ILE A 155 24.10 -0.22 -1.92
CA ILE A 155 23.72 -1.53 -2.46
C ILE A 155 22.23 -1.60 -2.74
N LYS A 156 21.40 -1.11 -1.81
CA LYS A 156 19.94 -1.09 -1.99
C LYS A 156 19.53 -0.25 -3.21
N ASN A 157 20.14 0.91 -3.43
CA ASN A 157 19.87 1.78 -4.56
C ASN A 157 20.26 1.10 -5.88
N ILE A 158 21.50 0.56 -5.95
CA ILE A 158 22.00 -0.15 -7.16
C ILE A 158 21.13 -1.38 -7.46
N TRP A 159 20.70 -2.11 -6.44
CA TRP A 159 19.79 -3.24 -6.61
C TRP A 159 18.44 -2.79 -7.19
N GLY A 160 17.86 -1.69 -6.67
CA GLY A 160 16.63 -1.10 -7.18
C GLY A 160 16.75 -0.73 -8.67
N GLU A 161 17.80 -0.01 -9.04
CA GLU A 161 18.09 0.34 -10.43
C GLU A 161 18.24 -0.90 -11.33
N SER A 162 18.96 -1.92 -10.83
CA SER A 162 19.12 -3.19 -11.54
C SER A 162 17.79 -3.90 -11.81
N GLN A 163 16.85 -3.89 -10.85
CA GLN A 163 15.52 -4.49 -11.03
C GLN A 163 14.68 -3.71 -12.05
N ILE A 164 14.74 -2.39 -12.03
CA ILE A 164 14.05 -1.54 -13.02
C ILE A 164 14.58 -1.83 -14.43
N LEU A 165 15.90 -1.86 -14.59
CA LEU A 165 16.53 -2.15 -15.88
C LEU A 165 16.18 -3.56 -16.40
N LYS A 166 16.16 -4.56 -15.51
CA LYS A 166 15.70 -5.92 -15.88
C LYS A 166 14.25 -5.92 -16.38
N GLY A 167 13.36 -5.19 -15.69
CA GLY A 167 11.97 -5.06 -16.12
C GLY A 167 11.84 -4.46 -17.52
N LEU A 168 12.54 -3.33 -17.77
CA LEU A 168 12.57 -2.68 -19.07
C LEU A 168 13.14 -3.57 -20.18
N MET A 169 14.19 -4.34 -19.84
CA MET A 169 14.78 -5.29 -20.79
C MET A 169 13.79 -6.41 -21.17
N THR A 170 13.09 -6.97 -20.20
CA THR A 170 12.06 -8.00 -20.43
C THR A 170 10.93 -7.47 -21.32
N GLU A 171 10.44 -6.27 -21.02
CA GLU A 171 9.41 -5.62 -21.82
C GLU A 171 9.85 -5.36 -23.26
N LYS A 172 11.08 -4.92 -23.45
CA LYS A 172 11.68 -4.73 -24.78
C LYS A 172 11.77 -6.04 -25.57
N ILE A 173 12.22 -7.13 -24.92
CA ILE A 173 12.32 -8.45 -25.55
C ILE A 173 10.91 -8.92 -25.98
N GLU A 174 9.90 -8.81 -25.11
CA GLU A 174 8.53 -9.19 -25.47
C GLU A 174 7.97 -8.35 -26.61
N SER A 175 8.21 -7.03 -26.61
CA SER A 175 7.76 -6.15 -27.68
C SER A 175 8.42 -6.47 -29.03
N SER A 176 9.72 -6.82 -29.02
CA SER A 176 10.44 -7.26 -30.23
C SER A 176 9.89 -8.57 -30.76
N ARG A 177 9.63 -9.55 -29.89
CA ARG A 177 9.05 -10.82 -30.27
C ARG A 177 7.65 -10.67 -30.93
N LYS A 178 6.80 -9.83 -30.34
CA LYS A 178 5.47 -9.52 -30.93
C LYS A 178 5.59 -8.89 -32.33
N LYS A 179 6.60 -7.99 -32.50
CA LYS A 179 6.85 -7.40 -33.84
C LYS A 179 7.31 -8.42 -34.86
N GLU A 180 8.18 -9.34 -34.47
CA GLU A 180 8.63 -10.45 -35.38
C GLU A 180 7.47 -11.36 -35.76
N GLU A 181 6.63 -11.76 -34.80
CA GLU A 181 5.42 -12.55 -35.08
C GLU A 181 4.46 -11.82 -36.03
N SER A 182 4.24 -10.52 -35.82
CA SER A 182 3.41 -9.71 -36.73
C SER A 182 4.01 -9.58 -38.09
N ASN A 183 5.33 -9.38 -38.21
CA ASN A 183 6.01 -9.33 -39.50
C ASN A 183 5.91 -10.65 -40.29
N LEU A 184 6.02 -11.79 -39.60
CA LEU A 184 5.83 -13.09 -40.24
C LEU A 184 4.42 -13.26 -40.83
N VAL A 185 3.39 -12.83 -40.09
CA VAL A 185 2.00 -12.86 -40.58
C VAL A 185 1.84 -11.97 -41.80
N ILE A 186 2.40 -10.75 -41.79
CA ILE A 186 2.35 -9.81 -42.91
C ILE A 186 3.06 -10.42 -44.15
N GLN A 187 4.23 -11.03 -43.95
CA GLN A 187 4.95 -11.67 -45.03
C GLN A 187 4.15 -12.82 -45.66
N GLN A 188 3.48 -13.63 -44.84
CA GLN A 188 2.59 -14.69 -45.33
C GLN A 188 1.41 -14.14 -46.14
N MET A 189 0.78 -13.05 -45.65
CA MET A 189 -0.31 -12.39 -46.37
C MET A 189 0.16 -11.81 -47.71
N LEU A 190 1.34 -11.15 -47.75
CA LEU A 190 1.91 -10.63 -48.98
C LEU A 190 2.15 -11.76 -50.01
N LYS A 191 2.73 -12.87 -49.58
CA LYS A 191 2.96 -14.03 -50.43
C LYS A 191 1.66 -14.59 -51.01
N THR A 192 0.61 -14.67 -50.16
CA THR A 192 -0.71 -15.16 -50.64
C THR A 192 -1.31 -14.20 -51.66
N LEU A 193 -1.15 -12.87 -51.47
CA LEU A 193 -1.61 -11.89 -52.46
C LEU A 193 -0.82 -11.93 -53.74
N GLU A 194 0.49 -12.12 -53.70
CA GLU A 194 1.33 -12.31 -54.89
C GLU A 194 0.98 -13.58 -55.66
N GLU A 195 0.72 -14.70 -54.95
CA GLU A 195 0.29 -15.96 -55.54
C GLU A 195 -1.11 -15.90 -56.19
N ALA A 196 -1.97 -15.01 -55.65
CA ALA A 196 -3.30 -14.78 -56.22
C ALA A 196 -3.27 -14.08 -57.57
N ASN A 197 -2.13 -13.45 -57.96
CA ASN A 197 -1.84 -12.88 -59.28
C ASN A 197 -2.99 -12.02 -59.83
N LEU A 198 -3.53 -11.13 -58.98
CA LEU A 198 -4.65 -10.25 -59.31
C LEU A 198 -4.12 -9.05 -60.12
N ASP A 199 -4.17 -9.17 -61.46
CA ASP A 199 -3.55 -8.20 -62.38
C ASP A 199 -4.41 -6.96 -62.65
N SER A 200 -5.73 -6.95 -62.30
CA SER A 200 -6.59 -5.80 -62.53
C SER A 200 -7.76 -5.67 -61.53
N ASN A 201 -8.24 -4.43 -61.32
CA ASN A 201 -9.47 -4.17 -60.58
C ASN A 201 -10.72 -4.82 -61.18
N GLU A 202 -10.70 -5.10 -62.46
CA GLU A 202 -11.82 -5.76 -63.18
C GLU A 202 -11.96 -7.23 -62.76
N GLU A 203 -10.85 -7.93 -62.51
CA GLU A 203 -10.82 -9.29 -62.05
C GLU A 203 -11.35 -9.46 -60.62
N ILE A 204 -11.07 -8.46 -59.74
CA ILE A 204 -11.63 -8.41 -58.40
C ILE A 204 -13.15 -8.23 -58.46
N LEU A 205 -13.66 -7.34 -59.31
CA LEU A 205 -15.09 -7.14 -59.50
C LEU A 205 -15.80 -8.37 -60.08
N GLU A 206 -15.16 -9.11 -60.99
CA GLU A 206 -15.69 -10.37 -61.49
C GLU A 206 -15.75 -11.46 -60.43
N LEU A 207 -14.74 -11.55 -59.56
CA LEU A 207 -14.72 -12.51 -58.46
C LEU A 207 -15.79 -12.17 -57.41
N GLU A 208 -15.99 -10.92 -57.07
CA GLU A 208 -17.08 -10.46 -56.16
C GLU A 208 -18.47 -10.76 -56.75
N LEU A 209 -18.65 -10.57 -58.07
CA LEU A 209 -19.88 -10.91 -58.76
C LEU A 209 -20.16 -12.42 -58.77
N LEU A 210 -19.10 -13.24 -58.93
CA LEU A 210 -19.18 -14.69 -58.88
C LEU A 210 -19.51 -15.19 -57.46
N GLU A 211 -18.88 -14.62 -56.44
CA GLU A 211 -19.15 -14.94 -55.05
C GLU A 211 -20.63 -14.62 -54.69
N ASN A 212 -21.11 -13.45 -55.05
CA ASN A 212 -22.51 -13.07 -54.84
C ASN A 212 -23.49 -14.00 -55.54
N LYS A 213 -23.18 -14.47 -56.78
CA LYS A 213 -23.99 -15.45 -57.50
C LYS A 213 -24.00 -16.82 -56.81
N LEU A 214 -22.86 -17.27 -56.28
CA LEU A 214 -22.76 -18.52 -55.56
C LEU A 214 -23.52 -18.47 -54.22
N VAL A 215 -23.42 -17.40 -53.47
CA VAL A 215 -24.16 -17.21 -52.24
C VAL A 215 -25.69 -17.21 -52.49
N ASN A 216 -26.16 -16.46 -53.48
CA ASN A 216 -27.56 -16.47 -53.86
C ASN A 216 -28.05 -17.86 -54.34
N ASN A 217 -27.25 -18.62 -55.10
CA ASN A 217 -27.60 -19.97 -55.48
C ASN A 217 -27.66 -20.93 -54.27
N LEU A 218 -26.79 -20.77 -53.29
CA LEU A 218 -26.82 -21.55 -52.04
C LEU A 218 -28.08 -21.23 -51.22
N GLU A 219 -28.48 -19.95 -51.11
CA GLU A 219 -29.71 -19.53 -50.42
C GLU A 219 -30.96 -20.08 -51.12
N ILE A 220 -31.01 -20.06 -52.46
CA ILE A 220 -32.11 -20.62 -53.24
C ILE A 220 -32.18 -22.15 -53.04
N ASN A 221 -31.04 -22.86 -53.12
CA ASN A 221 -31.01 -24.30 -52.87
C ASN A 221 -31.42 -24.70 -51.45
N ASN A 222 -31.01 -23.92 -50.45
CA ASN A 222 -31.42 -24.15 -49.06
C ASN A 222 -32.92 -23.89 -48.85
N SER A 223 -33.49 -22.90 -49.53
CA SER A 223 -34.95 -22.62 -49.48
C SER A 223 -35.76 -23.71 -50.18
N ILE A 224 -35.25 -24.33 -51.25
CA ILE A 224 -35.90 -25.45 -51.94
C ILE A 224 -35.85 -26.74 -51.12
N GLN A 225 -34.78 -26.98 -50.39
CA GLN A 225 -34.67 -28.17 -49.52
C GLN A 225 -35.47 -28.07 -48.24
N SER A 226 -35.88 -26.85 -47.84
CA SER A 226 -36.71 -26.59 -46.64
C SER A 226 -38.21 -26.49 -46.91
N SER A 227 -38.66 -26.69 -48.18
CA SER A 227 -40.04 -26.74 -48.59
C SER A 227 -40.46 -28.18 -48.89
#